data_01ca8559f6fd79b1017bac5c5070f7c3
#
_entry.id   01ca8559f6fd79b1017bac5c5070f7c3
#
_cell.length_a   1.000
_cell.length_b   1.000
_cell.length_c   1.000
_cell.angle_alpha   90.00
_cell.angle_beta   90.00
_cell.angle_gamma   90.00
#
_symmetry.space_group_name_H-M   'P 1'
#
loop_
_entity.id
_entity.type
_entity.pdbx_description
1 polymer ?
#
loop_
_entity_poly.entity_id
_entity_poly.type
_entity_poly.pdbx_seq_one_letter_code
_entity_poly.pdbx_strand_id
1 'polypeptide(L)'
;MFGLPQKIAGDNVRVGVVIGDDEADPGVVACDLLGQAEHDPNSGVCLICFSEKFASSCVERLQAQLAVLPTRETAEISWKNNGIVYIAESREEAVRISDDYAPEHLELHVKDEKYFFDNLTNYGSLFIGEETTVAYGDKSIGTNHILPTSRAARYTGGVWVGKFLKTVTYQKMTREASVEIGKVTDRQCAVERMLAHGLTAQMRVKKYSN
;
A
#
# COMPACT_ATOMS: atom_id res chain seq x y z
N MET A 1 -29.40 9.31 0.39
CA MET A 1 -29.10 7.87 0.48
C MET A 1 -27.89 7.64 -0.39
N PHE A 2 -26.69 7.67 0.20
CA PHE A 2 -25.45 7.40 -0.51
C PHE A 2 -25.35 5.88 -0.64
N GLY A 3 -25.61 5.36 -1.84
CA GLY A 3 -25.54 3.93 -2.11
C GLY A 3 -24.12 3.43 -1.91
N LEU A 4 -23.95 2.37 -1.14
CA LEU A 4 -22.69 1.63 -1.06
C LEU A 4 -22.31 1.18 -2.47
N PRO A 5 -21.14 1.53 -3.01
CA PRO A 5 -20.75 1.09 -4.33
C PRO A 5 -20.44 -0.40 -4.30
N GLN A 6 -21.14 -1.15 -5.14
CA GLN A 6 -20.87 -2.58 -5.36
C GLN A 6 -19.65 -2.84 -6.27
N LYS A 7 -18.88 -1.84 -6.63
CA LYS A 7 -17.66 -1.99 -7.44
C LYS A 7 -16.46 -1.39 -6.72
N ILE A 8 -15.60 -2.25 -6.21
CA ILE A 8 -14.18 -1.94 -6.03
C ILE A 8 -13.66 -1.61 -7.43
N ALA A 9 -13.03 -0.44 -7.60
CA ALA A 9 -12.47 -0.01 -8.88
C ALA A 9 -11.69 -1.14 -9.55
N GLY A 10 -11.86 -1.29 -10.87
CA GLY A 10 -11.29 -2.39 -11.64
C GLY A 10 -9.77 -2.50 -11.52
N ASP A 11 -9.23 -3.65 -11.82
CA ASP A 11 -7.85 -4.12 -11.52
C ASP A 11 -6.66 -3.28 -12.02
N ASN A 12 -6.88 -2.15 -12.71
CA ASN A 12 -5.82 -1.35 -13.31
C ASN A 12 -5.84 0.13 -12.92
N VAL A 13 -6.32 0.48 -11.75
CA VAL A 13 -6.58 1.88 -11.41
C VAL A 13 -5.60 2.38 -10.35
N ARG A 14 -5.07 3.59 -10.55
CA ARG A 14 -4.46 4.38 -9.49
C ARG A 14 -5.55 4.75 -8.51
N VAL A 15 -5.35 4.48 -7.24
CA VAL A 15 -6.32 4.80 -6.19
C VAL A 15 -5.69 5.71 -5.16
N GLY A 16 -6.26 6.89 -4.98
CA GLY A 16 -6.00 7.78 -3.86
C GLY A 16 -7.11 7.64 -2.81
N VAL A 17 -6.72 7.46 -1.57
CA VAL A 17 -7.61 7.44 -0.42
C VAL A 17 -7.24 8.58 0.52
N VAL A 18 -8.22 9.34 0.95
CA VAL A 18 -8.09 10.33 2.02
C VAL A 18 -8.92 9.86 3.21
N ILE A 19 -8.32 9.76 4.39
CA ILE A 19 -9.03 9.57 5.65
C ILE A 19 -9.07 10.92 6.36
N GLY A 20 -10.27 11.47 6.59
CA GLY A 20 -10.47 12.77 7.23
C GLY A 20 -11.46 12.70 8.38
N ASP A 21 -11.17 13.40 9.48
CA ASP A 21 -12.12 13.58 10.57
C ASP A 21 -12.75 14.98 10.56
N ASP A 22 -13.63 15.25 11.55
CA ASP A 22 -14.37 16.51 11.64
C ASP A 22 -13.49 17.74 11.99
N GLU A 23 -12.22 17.55 12.32
CA GLU A 23 -11.27 18.63 12.62
C GLU A 23 -10.47 19.04 11.37
N ALA A 24 -10.46 18.22 10.31
CA ALA A 24 -9.77 18.50 9.05
C ALA A 24 -10.45 19.65 8.28
N ASP A 25 -9.68 20.36 7.45
CA ASP A 25 -10.22 21.36 6.53
C ASP A 25 -10.88 20.69 5.31
N PRO A 26 -12.21 20.78 5.13
CA PRO A 26 -12.89 20.19 3.98
C PRO A 26 -12.40 20.72 2.63
N GLY A 27 -11.85 21.94 2.60
CA GLY A 27 -11.32 22.54 1.37
C GLY A 27 -9.98 21.94 0.97
N VAL A 28 -9.11 21.63 1.94
CA VAL A 28 -7.84 20.93 1.71
C VAL A 28 -8.12 19.51 1.25
N VAL A 29 -8.94 18.76 1.97
CA VAL A 29 -9.36 17.39 1.60
C VAL A 29 -9.96 17.36 0.19
N ALA A 30 -10.82 18.30 -0.16
CA ALA A 30 -11.39 18.39 -1.50
C ALA A 30 -10.32 18.64 -2.58
N CYS A 31 -9.32 19.45 -2.29
CA CYS A 31 -8.21 19.71 -3.21
C CYS A 31 -7.37 18.46 -3.45
N ASP A 32 -7.05 17.70 -2.41
CA ASP A 32 -6.27 16.47 -2.52
C ASP A 32 -7.02 15.38 -3.31
N LEU A 33 -8.34 15.24 -3.07
CA LEU A 33 -9.20 14.37 -3.89
C LEU A 33 -9.20 14.76 -5.37
N LEU A 34 -9.22 16.05 -5.67
CA LEU A 34 -9.12 16.55 -7.06
C LEU A 34 -7.74 16.35 -7.66
N GLY A 35 -6.68 16.51 -6.87
CA GLY A 35 -5.31 16.22 -7.27
C GLY A 35 -5.13 14.76 -7.73
N GLN A 36 -5.78 13.82 -7.04
CA GLN A 36 -5.83 12.43 -7.47
C GLN A 36 -6.71 12.22 -8.72
N ALA A 37 -7.86 12.90 -8.78
CA ALA A 37 -8.80 12.76 -9.89
C ALA A 37 -8.26 13.25 -11.24
N GLU A 38 -7.38 14.27 -11.23
CA GLU A 38 -6.83 14.85 -12.46
C GLU A 38 -5.81 13.97 -13.19
N HIS A 39 -5.28 12.93 -12.54
CA HIS A 39 -4.25 12.06 -13.14
C HIS A 39 -4.77 11.29 -14.36
N ASP A 40 -5.99 10.74 -14.27
CA ASP A 40 -6.58 9.93 -15.36
C ASP A 40 -8.09 9.77 -15.14
N PRO A 41 -8.92 9.73 -16.21
CA PRO A 41 -10.37 9.52 -16.11
C PRO A 41 -10.78 8.24 -15.37
N ASN A 42 -9.88 7.24 -15.30
CA ASN A 42 -10.11 5.99 -14.58
C ASN A 42 -9.51 6.00 -13.16
N SER A 43 -8.92 7.09 -12.70
CA SER A 43 -8.39 7.18 -11.33
C SER A 43 -9.50 6.93 -10.32
N GLY A 44 -9.22 6.08 -9.33
CA GLY A 44 -10.08 5.91 -8.17
C GLY A 44 -9.79 6.99 -7.13
N VAL A 45 -10.84 7.58 -6.58
CA VAL A 45 -10.75 8.64 -5.56
C VAL A 45 -11.70 8.29 -4.44
N CYS A 46 -11.18 8.16 -3.22
CA CYS A 46 -11.98 7.73 -2.08
C CYS A 46 -11.77 8.66 -0.88
N LEU A 47 -12.85 9.16 -0.33
CA LEU A 47 -12.90 9.79 0.98
C LEU A 47 -13.45 8.79 2.00
N ILE A 48 -12.74 8.59 3.10
CA ILE A 48 -13.23 7.88 4.28
C ILE A 48 -13.33 8.91 5.40
N CYS A 49 -14.50 9.10 5.97
CA CYS A 49 -14.75 10.07 7.05
C CYS A 49 -15.71 9.50 8.09
N PHE A 50 -16.02 10.29 9.14
CA PHE A 50 -16.78 9.78 10.30
C PHE A 50 -18.13 10.47 10.48
N SER A 51 -18.46 11.48 9.66
CA SER A 51 -19.74 12.17 9.73
C SER A 51 -20.28 12.56 8.36
N GLU A 52 -21.62 12.51 8.21
CA GLU A 52 -22.32 13.00 7.01
C GLU A 52 -22.09 14.50 6.80
N LYS A 53 -21.95 15.26 7.89
CA LYS A 53 -21.70 16.69 7.84
C LYS A 53 -20.36 16.99 7.18
N PHE A 54 -19.30 16.32 7.61
CA PHE A 54 -17.97 16.50 7.04
C PHE A 54 -17.93 16.02 5.58
N ALA A 55 -18.51 14.86 5.29
CA ALA A 55 -18.64 14.33 3.93
C ALA A 55 -19.31 15.35 2.99
N SER A 56 -20.44 15.90 3.41
CA SER A 56 -21.18 16.90 2.63
C SER A 56 -20.36 18.17 2.39
N SER A 57 -19.65 18.65 3.42
CA SER A 57 -18.77 19.81 3.31
C SER A 57 -17.62 19.58 2.32
N CYS A 58 -16.98 18.40 2.36
CA CYS A 58 -15.93 18.03 1.39
C CYS A 58 -16.46 17.99 -0.04
N VAL A 59 -17.62 17.36 -0.26
CA VAL A 59 -18.23 17.27 -1.60
C VAL A 59 -18.63 18.65 -2.11
N GLU A 60 -19.17 19.53 -1.28
CA GLU A 60 -19.51 20.92 -1.66
C GLU A 60 -18.25 21.69 -2.08
N ARG A 61 -17.17 21.61 -1.28
CA ARG A 61 -15.88 22.23 -1.61
C ARG A 61 -15.28 21.67 -2.89
N LEU A 62 -15.33 20.36 -3.07
CA LEU A 62 -14.86 19.68 -4.28
C LEU A 62 -15.60 20.20 -5.53
N GLN A 63 -16.92 20.30 -5.49
CA GLN A 63 -17.70 20.82 -6.62
C GLN A 63 -17.35 22.28 -6.94
N ALA A 64 -17.17 23.11 -5.91
CA ALA A 64 -16.79 24.51 -6.08
C ALA A 64 -15.40 24.64 -6.72
N GLN A 65 -14.44 23.89 -6.26
CA GLN A 65 -13.06 23.87 -6.81
C GLN A 65 -13.03 23.29 -8.23
N LEU A 66 -13.73 22.19 -8.46
CA LEU A 66 -13.84 21.56 -9.79
C LEU A 66 -14.38 22.52 -10.84
N ALA A 67 -15.31 23.40 -10.48
CA ALA A 67 -15.90 24.36 -11.42
C ALA A 67 -14.88 25.31 -12.04
N VAL A 68 -13.78 25.60 -11.35
CA VAL A 68 -12.72 26.53 -11.77
C VAL A 68 -11.38 25.84 -12.11
N LEU A 69 -11.32 24.53 -11.95
CA LEU A 69 -10.10 23.75 -12.17
C LEU A 69 -9.75 23.70 -13.67
N PRO A 70 -8.52 24.05 -14.07
CA PRO A 70 -8.10 23.96 -15.49
C PRO A 70 -8.17 22.53 -16.07
N THR A 71 -7.92 21.51 -15.25
CA THR A 71 -7.97 20.08 -15.60
C THR A 71 -9.34 19.44 -15.35
N ARG A 72 -10.40 20.29 -15.25
CA ARG A 72 -11.76 19.90 -14.92
C ARG A 72 -12.27 18.71 -15.71
N GLU A 73 -12.03 18.67 -17.01
CA GLU A 73 -12.58 17.62 -17.87
C GLU A 73 -12.18 16.22 -17.39
N THR A 74 -10.91 16.00 -17.10
CA THR A 74 -10.39 14.73 -16.59
C THR A 74 -10.89 14.45 -15.17
N ALA A 75 -10.74 15.42 -14.27
CA ALA A 75 -11.11 15.27 -12.88
C ALA A 75 -12.61 15.01 -12.68
N GLU A 76 -13.48 15.67 -13.47
CA GLU A 76 -14.94 15.48 -13.41
C GLU A 76 -15.35 14.05 -13.83
N ILE A 77 -14.73 13.52 -14.89
CA ILE A 77 -14.98 12.15 -15.36
C ILE A 77 -14.52 11.14 -14.30
N SER A 78 -13.32 11.32 -13.76
CA SER A 78 -12.77 10.46 -12.71
C SER A 78 -13.68 10.47 -11.48
N TRP A 79 -13.98 11.64 -10.94
CA TRP A 79 -14.85 11.78 -9.77
C TRP A 79 -16.24 11.18 -9.98
N LYS A 80 -16.87 11.48 -11.12
CA LYS A 80 -18.22 10.99 -11.44
C LYS A 80 -18.29 9.46 -11.53
N ASN A 81 -17.26 8.85 -12.12
CA ASN A 81 -17.26 7.41 -12.40
C ASN A 81 -16.67 6.59 -11.25
N ASN A 82 -15.70 7.12 -10.52
CA ASN A 82 -14.86 6.38 -9.57
C ASN A 82 -14.73 7.07 -8.20
N GLY A 83 -15.37 8.21 -8.00
CA GLY A 83 -15.40 8.91 -6.72
C GLY A 83 -16.29 8.18 -5.71
N ILE A 84 -15.77 7.95 -4.51
CA ILE A 84 -16.47 7.23 -3.45
C ILE A 84 -16.31 7.99 -2.14
N VAL A 85 -17.40 8.05 -1.36
CA VAL A 85 -17.36 8.57 0.01
C VAL A 85 -17.92 7.51 0.95
N TYR A 86 -17.07 7.10 1.92
CA TYR A 86 -17.47 6.24 3.02
C TYR A 86 -17.61 7.03 4.31
N ILE A 87 -18.66 6.76 5.04
CA ILE A 87 -18.84 7.22 6.41
C ILE A 87 -18.62 6.01 7.30
N ALA A 88 -17.43 5.94 7.92
CA ALA A 88 -17.04 4.85 8.77
C ALA A 88 -17.63 5.03 10.17
N GLU A 89 -18.07 3.94 10.78
CA GLU A 89 -18.63 3.93 12.15
C GLU A 89 -17.52 4.00 13.20
N SER A 90 -16.29 3.62 12.85
CA SER A 90 -15.14 3.62 13.76
C SER A 90 -13.81 3.77 13.01
N ARG A 91 -12.74 4.05 13.78
CA ARG A 91 -11.36 4.12 13.25
C ARG A 91 -10.90 2.76 12.70
N GLU A 92 -11.29 1.68 13.38
CA GLU A 92 -11.02 0.30 12.98
C GLU A 92 -11.65 -0.03 11.63
N GLU A 93 -12.87 0.45 11.40
CA GLU A 93 -13.54 0.30 10.12
C GLU A 93 -12.85 1.12 9.03
N ALA A 94 -12.48 2.35 9.32
CA ALA A 94 -11.74 3.19 8.37
C ALA A 94 -10.41 2.55 7.94
N VAL A 95 -9.64 2.00 8.87
CA VAL A 95 -8.41 1.23 8.60
C VAL A 95 -8.73 0.03 7.71
N ARG A 96 -9.74 -0.77 8.05
CA ARG A 96 -10.13 -1.95 7.27
C ARG A 96 -10.51 -1.58 5.84
N ILE A 97 -11.33 -0.53 5.66
CA ILE A 97 -11.72 -0.06 4.32
C ILE A 97 -10.49 0.37 3.54
N SER A 98 -9.61 1.18 4.12
CA SER A 98 -8.38 1.64 3.48
C SER A 98 -7.47 0.49 3.06
N ASP A 99 -7.21 -0.46 3.96
CA ASP A 99 -6.36 -1.62 3.70
C ASP A 99 -6.97 -2.57 2.65
N ASP A 100 -8.30 -2.65 2.57
CA ASP A 100 -8.99 -3.36 1.50
C ASP A 100 -8.82 -2.69 0.13
N TYR A 101 -8.76 -1.36 0.09
CA TYR A 101 -8.41 -0.62 -1.12
C TYR A 101 -6.95 -0.84 -1.52
N ALA A 102 -6.04 -0.93 -0.54
CA ALA A 102 -4.60 -0.96 -0.75
C ALA A 102 -4.15 0.15 -1.73
N PRO A 103 -4.38 1.43 -1.37
CA PRO A 103 -4.21 2.55 -2.29
C PRO A 103 -2.75 2.77 -2.68
N GLU A 104 -2.55 3.38 -3.84
CA GLU A 104 -1.26 3.93 -4.25
C GLU A 104 -0.86 5.09 -3.32
N HIS A 105 -1.79 6.01 -3.09
CA HIS A 105 -1.64 7.17 -2.22
C HIS A 105 -2.66 7.12 -1.08
N LEU A 106 -2.19 7.31 0.14
CA LEU A 106 -3.04 7.41 1.33
C LEU A 106 -2.71 8.68 2.09
N GLU A 107 -3.70 9.54 2.28
CA GLU A 107 -3.56 10.79 3.03
C GLU A 107 -4.36 10.74 4.33
N LEU A 108 -3.79 11.27 5.40
CA LEU A 108 -4.42 11.34 6.73
C LEU A 108 -4.63 12.80 7.13
N HIS A 109 -5.87 13.22 7.20
CA HIS A 109 -6.31 14.50 7.75
C HIS A 109 -7.11 14.24 9.02
N VAL A 110 -6.44 13.73 10.04
CA VAL A 110 -7.07 13.27 11.29
C VAL A 110 -6.30 13.73 12.51
N LYS A 111 -6.97 13.96 13.61
CA LYS A 111 -6.33 14.35 14.87
C LYS A 111 -5.45 13.25 15.47
N ASP A 112 -5.89 11.99 15.44
CA ASP A 112 -5.14 10.86 15.99
C ASP A 112 -4.33 10.14 14.90
N GLU A 113 -3.38 10.87 14.30
CA GLU A 113 -2.49 10.35 13.25
C GLU A 113 -1.74 9.09 13.69
N LYS A 114 -1.34 9.06 14.98
CA LYS A 114 -0.58 7.93 15.53
C LYS A 114 -1.36 6.63 15.47
N TYR A 115 -2.66 6.67 15.78
CA TYR A 115 -3.50 5.47 15.68
C TYR A 115 -3.50 4.91 14.26
N PHE A 116 -3.69 5.75 13.26
CA PHE A 116 -3.73 5.33 11.87
C PHE A 116 -2.36 4.87 11.39
N PHE A 117 -1.29 5.58 11.74
CA PHE A 117 0.09 5.17 11.41
C PHE A 117 0.43 3.78 11.96
N ASP A 118 -0.02 3.46 13.17
CA ASP A 118 0.28 2.18 13.83
C ASP A 118 -0.57 1.00 13.28
N ASN A 119 -1.71 1.27 12.66
CA ASN A 119 -2.69 0.24 12.27
C ASN A 119 -2.87 0.05 10.77
N LEU A 120 -2.54 1.04 9.94
CA LEU A 120 -2.58 0.91 8.48
C LEU A 120 -1.40 0.09 7.97
N THR A 121 -1.67 -0.80 7.01
CA THR A 121 -0.65 -1.74 6.50
C THR A 121 -0.51 -1.75 4.98
N ASN A 122 -1.56 -1.44 4.25
CA ASN A 122 -1.61 -1.61 2.80
C ASN A 122 -1.70 -0.27 2.07
N TYR A 123 -0.57 0.40 1.87
CA TYR A 123 -0.48 1.64 1.08
C TYR A 123 0.84 1.70 0.32
N GLY A 124 0.87 2.44 -0.80
CA GLY A 124 2.10 2.70 -1.54
C GLY A 124 2.92 3.81 -0.89
N SER A 125 2.27 4.95 -0.61
CA SER A 125 2.85 6.06 0.15
C SER A 125 1.81 6.64 1.09
N LEU A 126 2.23 6.97 2.32
CA LEU A 126 1.39 7.56 3.36
C LEU A 126 1.81 9.02 3.59
N PHE A 127 0.84 9.92 3.52
CA PHE A 127 0.99 11.35 3.77
C PHE A 127 0.23 11.69 5.06
N ILE A 128 0.91 12.26 6.04
CA ILE A 128 0.38 12.44 7.39
C ILE A 128 0.26 13.92 7.72
N GLY A 129 -0.96 14.38 7.99
CA GLY A 129 -1.29 15.75 8.32
C GLY A 129 -1.56 16.64 7.11
N GLU A 130 -2.20 17.78 7.35
CA GLU A 130 -2.57 18.75 6.31
C GLU A 130 -1.36 19.49 5.69
N GLU A 131 -0.19 19.38 6.34
CA GLU A 131 1.04 20.03 5.90
C GLU A 131 1.74 19.28 4.76
N THR A 132 1.26 18.09 4.40
CA THR A 132 1.81 17.30 3.29
C THR A 132 0.71 16.90 2.31
N THR A 133 1.11 16.55 1.09
CA THR A 133 0.20 16.12 0.02
C THR A 133 0.92 15.23 -0.97
N VAL A 134 0.19 14.49 -1.76
CA VAL A 134 0.70 13.65 -2.86
C VAL A 134 1.62 14.44 -3.79
N ALA A 135 1.26 15.67 -4.13
CA ALA A 135 2.06 16.51 -5.02
C ALA A 135 3.49 16.77 -4.50
N TYR A 136 3.69 16.86 -3.19
CA TYR A 136 5.03 17.00 -2.60
C TYR A 136 5.84 15.71 -2.76
N GLY A 137 5.22 14.55 -2.51
CA GLY A 137 5.83 13.25 -2.71
C GLY A 137 6.26 13.03 -4.15
N ASP A 138 5.41 13.39 -5.09
CA ASP A 138 5.65 13.22 -6.53
C ASP A 138 6.72 14.16 -7.10
N LYS A 139 6.93 15.32 -6.51
CA LYS A 139 7.74 16.38 -7.15
C LYS A 139 8.98 16.78 -6.35
N SER A 140 8.89 16.96 -5.03
CA SER A 140 9.86 17.78 -4.33
C SER A 140 10.45 17.21 -3.05
N ILE A 141 9.72 16.33 -2.34
CA ILE A 141 10.10 15.85 -1.00
C ILE A 141 11.16 14.74 -1.03
N GLY A 142 11.38 14.10 -2.18
CA GLY A 142 12.46 13.15 -2.42
C GLY A 142 12.14 11.69 -2.15
N THR A 143 10.92 11.35 -1.74
CA THR A 143 10.48 9.96 -1.64
C THR A 143 10.29 9.34 -3.02
N ASN A 144 10.31 8.00 -3.11
CA ASN A 144 9.97 7.31 -4.35
C ASN A 144 8.50 7.57 -4.73
N HIS A 145 8.27 8.01 -5.97
CA HIS A 145 6.93 8.24 -6.53
C HIS A 145 6.49 7.16 -7.54
N ILE A 146 7.30 6.10 -7.75
CA ILE A 146 6.92 4.94 -8.58
C ILE A 146 6.28 3.91 -7.64
N LEU A 147 5.02 4.14 -7.35
CA LEU A 147 4.26 3.46 -6.33
C LEU A 147 3.46 2.27 -6.89
N PRO A 148 3.02 1.35 -6.01
CA PRO A 148 2.25 0.19 -6.45
C PRO A 148 0.82 0.59 -6.81
N THR A 149 0.38 0.23 -8.00
CA THR A 149 -1.00 0.35 -8.48
C THR A 149 -1.73 -0.99 -8.39
N SER A 150 -3.02 -1.02 -8.70
CA SER A 150 -3.79 -2.26 -8.82
C SER A 150 -3.73 -3.13 -7.55
N ARG A 151 -3.82 -2.48 -6.40
CA ARG A 151 -3.79 -3.11 -5.06
C ARG A 151 -2.47 -3.83 -4.73
N ALA A 152 -1.41 -3.60 -5.50
CA ALA A 152 -0.11 -4.20 -5.24
C ALA A 152 0.54 -3.69 -3.94
N ALA A 153 0.01 -2.62 -3.34
CA ALA A 153 0.41 -2.14 -2.01
C ALA A 153 0.28 -3.19 -0.90
N ARG A 154 -0.47 -4.26 -1.13
CA ARG A 154 -0.57 -5.42 -0.22
C ARG A 154 0.73 -6.21 -0.08
N TYR A 155 1.66 -6.09 -1.02
CA TYR A 155 2.90 -6.88 -1.01
C TYR A 155 4.15 -6.13 -1.47
N THR A 156 4.03 -4.87 -1.88
CA THR A 156 5.19 -4.05 -2.29
C THR A 156 4.93 -2.58 -2.05
N GLY A 157 5.99 -1.83 -1.71
CA GLY A 157 5.96 -0.36 -1.63
C GLY A 157 6.40 0.35 -2.91
N GLY A 158 6.47 -0.37 -4.06
CA GLY A 158 6.93 0.20 -5.32
C GLY A 158 8.43 0.05 -5.55
N VAL A 159 9.04 1.00 -6.26
CA VAL A 159 10.48 0.97 -6.58
C VAL A 159 11.31 1.47 -5.40
N TRP A 160 12.35 0.72 -5.07
CA TRP A 160 13.34 1.08 -4.05
C TRP A 160 14.69 0.50 -4.41
N VAL A 161 15.76 0.94 -3.74
CA VAL A 161 17.14 0.53 -4.06
C VAL A 161 17.34 -0.99 -4.11
N GLY A 162 16.63 -1.74 -3.25
CA GLY A 162 16.70 -3.20 -3.22
C GLY A 162 16.22 -3.89 -4.51
N LYS A 163 15.45 -3.22 -5.37
CA LYS A 163 15.05 -3.76 -6.69
C LYS A 163 16.23 -3.86 -7.67
N PHE A 164 17.29 -3.08 -7.43
CA PHE A 164 18.51 -3.07 -8.24
C PHE A 164 19.64 -3.90 -7.63
N LEU A 165 19.43 -4.47 -6.43
CA LEU A 165 20.39 -5.31 -5.74
C LEU A 165 20.13 -6.78 -6.03
N LYS A 166 21.21 -7.52 -6.39
CA LYS A 166 21.16 -8.98 -6.48
C LYS A 166 21.55 -9.57 -5.13
N THR A 167 20.63 -10.29 -4.52
CA THR A 167 20.92 -11.07 -3.31
C THR A 167 21.47 -12.42 -3.71
N VAL A 168 22.62 -12.77 -3.14
CA VAL A 168 23.23 -14.11 -3.26
C VAL A 168 23.53 -14.65 -1.87
N THR A 169 23.56 -15.98 -1.74
CA THR A 169 23.90 -16.66 -0.50
C THR A 169 25.23 -17.37 -0.65
N TYR A 170 25.98 -17.50 0.44
CA TYR A 170 27.14 -18.36 0.53
C TYR A 170 27.06 -19.20 1.80
N GLN A 171 27.69 -20.38 1.79
CA GLN A 171 27.71 -21.30 2.92
C GLN A 171 29.13 -21.82 3.13
N LYS A 172 29.57 -21.82 4.39
CA LYS A 172 30.85 -22.39 4.82
C LYS A 172 30.64 -23.09 6.15
N MET A 173 31.17 -24.30 6.30
CA MET A 173 31.02 -25.08 7.51
C MET A 173 32.39 -25.50 8.05
N THR A 174 32.47 -25.71 9.36
CA THR A 174 33.60 -26.43 9.96
C THR A 174 33.45 -27.93 9.68
N ARG A 175 34.52 -28.70 9.92
CA ARG A 175 34.48 -30.16 9.76
C ARG A 175 33.48 -30.80 10.73
N GLU A 176 33.48 -30.35 11.97
CA GLU A 176 32.60 -30.82 13.04
C GLU A 176 31.10 -30.57 12.67
N ALA A 177 30.77 -29.34 12.27
CA ALA A 177 29.43 -29.01 11.80
C ALA A 177 29.04 -29.83 10.56
N SER A 178 29.96 -30.08 9.65
CA SER A 178 29.72 -30.92 8.46
C SER A 178 29.37 -32.36 8.82
N VAL A 179 29.95 -32.92 9.87
CA VAL A 179 29.62 -34.27 10.37
C VAL A 179 28.20 -34.29 10.97
N GLU A 180 27.89 -33.34 11.84
CA GLU A 180 26.59 -33.27 12.51
C GLU A 180 25.43 -33.03 11.52
N ILE A 181 25.57 -32.01 10.67
CA ILE A 181 24.55 -31.70 9.64
C ILE A 181 24.47 -32.83 8.60
N GLY A 182 25.61 -33.43 8.24
CA GLY A 182 25.61 -34.51 7.28
C GLY A 182 24.79 -35.73 7.74
N LYS A 183 24.82 -36.08 9.02
CA LYS A 183 23.96 -37.14 9.59
C LYS A 183 22.47 -36.83 9.50
N VAL A 184 22.11 -35.56 9.70
CA VAL A 184 20.70 -35.10 9.57
C VAL A 184 20.29 -35.11 8.12
N THR A 185 21.10 -34.54 7.25
CA THR A 185 20.84 -34.44 5.80
C THR A 185 20.67 -35.82 5.16
N ASP A 186 21.50 -36.79 5.54
CA ASP A 186 21.38 -38.17 5.02
C ASP A 186 20.02 -38.79 5.34
N ARG A 187 19.52 -38.60 6.58
CA ARG A 187 18.20 -39.08 6.98
C ARG A 187 17.07 -38.40 6.21
N GLN A 188 17.16 -37.08 6.03
CA GLN A 188 16.18 -36.33 5.24
C GLN A 188 16.15 -36.79 3.79
N CYS A 189 17.35 -36.95 3.18
CA CYS A 189 17.47 -37.43 1.81
C CYS A 189 16.93 -38.85 1.62
N ALA A 190 17.07 -39.71 2.61
CA ALA A 190 16.48 -41.06 2.57
C ALA A 190 14.94 -41.00 2.54
N VAL A 191 14.33 -40.14 3.35
CA VAL A 191 12.85 -39.92 3.35
C VAL A 191 12.38 -39.35 2.03
N GLU A 192 13.09 -38.35 1.49
CA GLU A 192 12.77 -37.67 0.23
C GLU A 192 13.14 -38.49 -1.01
N ARG A 193 13.84 -39.63 -0.82
CA ARG A 193 14.42 -40.49 -1.88
C ARG A 193 15.44 -39.77 -2.78
N MET A 194 16.12 -38.78 -2.24
CA MET A 194 17.19 -38.05 -2.92
C MET A 194 18.53 -38.69 -2.62
N LEU A 195 18.75 -39.95 -3.07
CA LEU A 195 19.84 -40.79 -2.66
C LEU A 195 21.24 -40.22 -3.01
N ALA A 196 21.38 -39.56 -4.16
CA ALA A 196 22.64 -38.93 -4.55
C ALA A 196 22.99 -37.74 -3.63
N HIS A 197 22.01 -36.96 -3.18
CA HIS A 197 22.20 -35.90 -2.18
C HIS A 197 22.62 -36.52 -0.83
N GLY A 198 21.96 -37.62 -0.40
CA GLY A 198 22.33 -38.36 0.80
C GLY A 198 23.78 -38.86 0.72
N LEU A 199 24.21 -39.40 -0.42
CA LEU A 199 25.57 -39.84 -0.63
C LEU A 199 26.60 -38.71 -0.43
N THR A 200 26.31 -37.49 -0.86
CA THR A 200 27.21 -36.34 -0.63
C THR A 200 27.40 -36.05 0.86
N ALA A 201 26.35 -36.20 1.67
CA ALA A 201 26.40 -36.07 3.12
C ALA A 201 27.19 -37.19 3.77
N GLN A 202 26.89 -38.45 3.42
CA GLN A 202 27.61 -39.64 3.93
C GLN A 202 29.10 -39.56 3.69
N MET A 203 29.52 -39.14 2.50
CA MET A 203 30.93 -38.98 2.15
C MET A 203 31.66 -37.99 3.06
N ARG A 204 31.01 -36.90 3.42
CA ARG A 204 31.56 -35.89 4.33
C ARG A 204 31.60 -36.37 5.77
N VAL A 205 30.54 -37.03 6.23
CA VAL A 205 30.52 -37.68 7.55
C VAL A 205 31.67 -38.66 7.64
N LYS A 206 31.82 -39.57 6.68
CA LYS A 206 32.93 -40.55 6.66
C LYS A 206 34.29 -39.87 6.67
N LYS A 207 34.46 -38.80 5.90
CA LYS A 207 35.77 -38.12 5.74
C LYS A 207 36.19 -37.35 7.00
N TYR A 208 35.26 -36.80 7.76
CA TYR A 208 35.56 -35.87 8.84
C TYR A 208 35.22 -36.41 10.24
N SER A 209 34.71 -37.66 10.36
CA SER A 209 34.46 -38.31 11.66
C SER A 209 35.69 -38.93 12.29
N ASN A 210 36.86 -38.90 11.63
CA ASN A 210 38.14 -39.46 12.12
C ASN A 210 39.04 -38.35 12.62
#